data_a8ae6b02ebd51b6936ffc29f983288c8
#
_entry.id   a8ae6b02ebd51b6936ffc29f983288c8
#
_cell.length_a   1.000
_cell.length_b   1.000
_cell.length_c   1.000
_cell.angle_alpha   90.00
_cell.angle_beta   90.00
_cell.angle_gamma   90.00
#
_symmetry.space_group_name_H-M   'P 1'
#
loop_
_entity.id
_entity.type
_entity.pdbx_description
1 polymer ?
#
loop_
_entity_poly.entity_id
_entity_poly.type
_entity_poly.pdbx_seq_one_letter_code
_entity_poly.pdbx_strand_id
1 'polypeptide(L)'
;MNEIRFTARMKLADLIAANHNLILLLPRFDIPLGFGEKSVREVCAASNVPVDFMLLICNVYTFDDYLPDMEQLAATDMSLLVPYLEASHKYYTGERLPHIEAHLHHIADRVGGRYGTILKQFYADFRREIEAHFQHE
;
A
#
# COMPACT_ATOMS: atom_id res chain seq x y z
N MET A 1 -3.70 24.57 -2.81
CA MET A 1 -2.53 24.15 -3.62
C MET A 1 -1.93 22.88 -3.02
N ASN A 2 -1.77 21.85 -3.82
CA ASN A 2 -1.22 20.58 -3.35
C ASN A 2 0.31 20.65 -3.41
N GLU A 3 0.94 20.54 -2.24
CA GLU A 3 2.39 20.49 -2.14
C GLU A 3 2.87 19.05 -2.11
N ILE A 4 3.92 18.77 -2.89
CA ILE A 4 4.65 17.52 -2.78
C ILE A 4 5.52 17.62 -1.53
N ARG A 5 5.26 16.76 -0.55
CA ARG A 5 5.94 16.80 0.76
C ARG A 5 7.18 15.94 0.78
N PHE A 6 7.19 14.86 0.02
CA PHE A 6 8.40 14.09 -0.24
C PHE A 6 8.94 14.46 -1.62
N THR A 7 10.25 14.56 -1.76
CA THR A 7 10.91 14.90 -3.01
C THR A 7 11.93 13.85 -3.41
N ALA A 8 12.32 13.86 -4.69
CA ALA A 8 13.27 12.89 -5.24
C ALA A 8 14.67 12.98 -4.62
N ARG A 9 15.03 14.14 -4.08
CA ARG A 9 16.35 14.37 -3.46
C ARG A 9 16.43 13.85 -2.05
N MET A 10 15.30 13.62 -1.39
CA MET A 10 15.28 13.10 -0.03
C MET A 10 15.78 11.66 0.00
N LYS A 11 16.40 11.26 1.10
CA LYS A 11 16.81 9.88 1.29
C LYS A 11 15.57 9.01 1.51
N LEU A 12 15.54 7.83 0.90
CA LEU A 12 14.43 6.91 1.11
C LEU A 12 14.27 6.55 2.60
N ALA A 13 15.40 6.43 3.30
CA ALA A 13 15.37 6.18 4.75
C ALA A 13 14.62 7.27 5.51
N ASP A 14 14.70 8.53 5.08
CA ASP A 14 13.98 9.63 5.72
C ASP A 14 12.47 9.57 5.48
N LEU A 15 12.05 9.12 4.29
CA LEU A 15 10.64 8.87 4.01
C LEU A 15 10.09 7.79 4.96
N ILE A 16 10.82 6.70 5.10
CA ILE A 16 10.44 5.59 5.97
C ILE A 16 10.42 6.03 7.44
N ALA A 17 11.37 6.88 7.85
CA ALA A 17 11.36 7.45 9.20
C ALA A 17 10.13 8.32 9.46
N ALA A 18 9.66 9.05 8.46
CA ALA A 18 8.44 9.86 8.56
C ALA A 18 7.17 9.00 8.60
N ASN A 19 7.17 7.88 7.88
CA ASN A 19 6.07 6.93 7.84
C ASN A 19 6.61 5.52 7.60
N HIS A 20 6.82 4.77 8.67
CA HIS A 20 7.40 3.43 8.59
C HIS A 20 6.54 2.44 7.80
N ASN A 21 5.25 2.70 7.63
CA ASN A 21 4.39 1.86 6.79
C ASN A 21 4.80 1.88 5.31
N LEU A 22 5.60 2.87 4.88
CA LEU A 22 6.13 2.90 3.52
C LEU A 22 7.02 1.70 3.20
N ILE A 23 7.59 1.03 4.21
CA ILE A 23 8.30 -0.23 4.01
C ILE A 23 7.43 -1.27 3.30
N LEU A 24 6.13 -1.27 3.57
CA LEU A 24 5.19 -2.22 2.96
C LEU A 24 4.98 -1.98 1.47
N LEU A 25 5.31 -0.79 0.99
CA LEU A 25 5.20 -0.45 -0.43
C LEU A 25 6.41 -0.93 -1.24
N LEU A 26 7.57 -1.08 -0.62
CA LEU A 26 8.80 -1.43 -1.33
C LEU A 26 8.69 -2.74 -2.13
N PRO A 27 8.13 -3.83 -1.58
CA PRO A 27 7.96 -5.05 -2.36
C PRO A 27 7.03 -4.88 -3.57
N ARG A 28 6.08 -3.94 -3.49
CA ARG A 28 5.15 -3.67 -4.60
C ARG A 28 5.85 -3.02 -5.79
N PHE A 29 7.01 -2.40 -5.55
CA PHE A 29 7.86 -1.79 -6.56
C PHE A 29 9.09 -2.63 -6.88
N ASP A 30 9.22 -3.81 -6.28
CA ASP A 30 10.41 -4.66 -6.37
C ASP A 30 11.68 -3.92 -5.91
N ILE A 31 11.56 -3.08 -4.90
CA ILE A 31 12.69 -2.36 -4.32
C ILE A 31 13.23 -3.17 -3.13
N PRO A 32 14.48 -3.68 -3.22
CA PRO A 32 15.06 -4.42 -2.11
C PRO A 32 15.50 -3.49 -0.98
N LEU A 33 15.57 -4.04 0.22
CA LEU A 33 16.19 -3.35 1.36
C LEU A 33 17.70 -3.21 1.13
N GLY A 34 18.36 -2.40 1.94
CA GLY A 34 19.80 -2.21 1.81
C GLY A 34 20.19 -0.98 0.99
N PHE A 35 19.26 -0.07 0.76
CA PHE A 35 19.50 1.16 0.01
C PHE A 35 20.34 2.20 0.79
N GLY A 36 20.51 2.02 2.11
CA GLY A 36 21.34 2.88 2.96
C GLY A 36 20.94 4.34 2.90
N GLU A 37 21.89 5.20 2.51
CA GLU A 37 21.70 6.65 2.44
C GLU A 37 21.25 7.15 1.08
N LYS A 38 20.86 6.25 0.17
CA LYS A 38 20.47 6.63 -1.19
C LYS A 38 19.19 7.45 -1.23
N SER A 39 19.16 8.41 -2.14
CA SER A 39 17.96 9.21 -2.38
C SER A 39 16.86 8.39 -3.05
N VAL A 40 15.62 8.89 -2.99
CA VAL A 40 14.49 8.27 -3.70
C VAL A 40 14.81 8.13 -5.18
N ARG A 41 15.40 9.17 -5.79
CA ARG A 41 15.80 9.15 -7.20
C ARG A 41 16.76 8.01 -7.51
N GLU A 42 17.80 7.85 -6.68
CA GLU A 42 18.80 6.81 -6.89
C GLU A 42 18.20 5.40 -6.75
N VAL A 43 17.36 5.20 -5.74
CA VAL A 43 16.70 3.92 -5.52
C VAL A 43 15.75 3.59 -6.67
N CYS A 44 14.97 4.55 -7.13
CA CYS A 44 14.05 4.36 -8.26
C CYS A 44 14.81 4.03 -9.54
N ALA A 45 15.92 4.73 -9.80
CA ALA A 45 16.75 4.45 -10.99
C ALA A 45 17.31 3.04 -10.97
N ALA A 46 17.75 2.56 -9.81
CA ALA A 46 18.30 1.20 -9.68
C ALA A 46 17.23 0.12 -9.86
N SER A 47 15.97 0.41 -9.58
CA SER A 47 14.86 -0.56 -9.64
C SER A 47 13.93 -0.34 -10.84
N ASN A 48 14.29 0.57 -11.75
CA ASN A 48 13.47 0.90 -12.93
C ASN A 48 12.05 1.35 -12.57
N VAL A 49 11.93 2.14 -11.51
CA VAL A 49 10.66 2.70 -11.07
C VAL A 49 10.62 4.19 -11.47
N PRO A 50 9.55 4.65 -12.14
CA PRO A 50 9.40 6.08 -12.39
C PRO A 50 9.34 6.84 -11.06
N VAL A 51 10.26 7.79 -10.86
CA VAL A 51 10.38 8.50 -9.59
C VAL A 51 9.14 9.32 -9.27
N ASP A 52 8.52 9.93 -10.28
CA ASP A 52 7.30 10.72 -10.11
C ASP A 52 6.13 9.85 -9.63
N PHE A 53 6.00 8.64 -10.17
CA PHE A 53 4.97 7.70 -9.74
C PHE A 53 5.19 7.26 -8.29
N MET A 54 6.42 6.89 -7.94
CA MET A 54 6.71 6.50 -6.56
C MET A 54 6.43 7.62 -5.57
N LEU A 55 6.83 8.85 -5.90
CA LEU A 55 6.56 10.02 -5.05
C LEU A 55 5.06 10.29 -4.91
N LEU A 56 4.31 10.15 -6.00
CA LEU A 56 2.86 10.30 -5.96
C LEU A 56 2.24 9.32 -4.96
N ILE A 57 2.60 8.04 -5.07
CA ILE A 57 2.08 6.99 -4.19
C ILE A 57 2.49 7.26 -2.73
N CYS A 58 3.75 7.57 -2.48
CA CYS A 58 4.23 7.82 -1.11
C CYS A 58 3.56 9.04 -0.49
N ASN A 59 3.36 10.11 -1.25
CA ASN A 59 2.69 11.31 -0.75
C ASN A 59 1.21 11.08 -0.47
N VAL A 60 0.51 10.40 -1.39
CA VAL A 60 -0.92 10.06 -1.20
C VAL A 60 -1.08 9.14 0.00
N TYR A 61 -0.19 8.16 0.15
CA TYR A 61 -0.26 7.18 1.23
C TYR A 61 0.01 7.79 2.60
N THR A 62 0.84 8.83 2.66
CA THR A 62 1.31 9.39 3.93
C THR A 62 0.48 10.58 4.39
N PHE A 63 0.07 11.44 3.49
CA PHE A 63 -0.56 12.73 3.83
C PHE A 63 -2.04 12.73 3.43
N ASP A 64 -2.91 12.67 4.40
CA ASP A 64 -4.36 12.59 4.18
C ASP A 64 -4.93 13.79 3.43
N ASP A 65 -4.31 14.95 3.57
CA ASP A 65 -4.72 16.19 2.92
C ASP A 65 -4.07 16.40 1.54
N TYR A 66 -3.23 15.46 1.09
CA TYR A 66 -2.59 15.55 -0.21
C TYR A 66 -3.52 15.01 -1.29
N LEU A 67 -3.89 15.90 -2.21
CA LEU A 67 -4.73 15.56 -3.36
C LEU A 67 -4.03 16.05 -4.63
N PRO A 68 -3.46 15.14 -5.43
CA PRO A 68 -2.85 15.54 -6.70
C PRO A 68 -3.92 16.09 -7.65
N ASP A 69 -3.58 17.16 -8.37
CA ASP A 69 -4.49 17.71 -9.36
C ASP A 69 -4.42 16.95 -10.70
N MET A 70 -5.32 17.28 -11.62
CA MET A 70 -5.40 16.59 -12.91
C MET A 70 -4.15 16.80 -13.75
N GLU A 71 -3.54 17.99 -13.66
CA GLU A 71 -2.32 18.29 -14.39
C GLU A 71 -1.16 17.43 -13.91
N GLN A 72 -1.01 17.29 -12.59
CA GLN A 72 0.01 16.42 -11.99
C GLN A 72 -0.21 14.96 -12.38
N LEU A 73 -1.45 14.47 -12.31
CA LEU A 73 -1.78 13.10 -12.69
C LEU A 73 -1.46 12.85 -14.16
N ALA A 74 -1.81 13.79 -15.04
CA ALA A 74 -1.53 13.65 -16.47
C ALA A 74 -0.03 13.64 -16.78
N ALA A 75 0.77 14.35 -15.98
CA ALA A 75 2.22 14.43 -16.16
C ALA A 75 2.99 13.26 -15.54
N THR A 76 2.36 12.49 -14.68
CA THR A 76 3.00 11.37 -13.97
C THR A 76 3.04 10.13 -14.87
N ASP A 77 4.19 9.43 -14.85
CA ASP A 77 4.33 8.15 -15.55
C ASP A 77 3.57 7.07 -14.81
N MET A 78 2.45 6.63 -15.38
CA MET A 78 1.54 5.63 -14.79
C MET A 78 1.78 4.21 -15.31
N SER A 79 2.92 3.95 -15.96
CA SER A 79 3.20 2.65 -16.56
C SER A 79 3.22 1.50 -15.55
N LEU A 80 3.51 1.78 -14.27
CA LEU A 80 3.54 0.77 -13.21
C LEU A 80 2.26 0.71 -12.39
N LEU A 81 1.22 1.48 -12.75
CA LEU A 81 -0.01 1.51 -11.95
C LEU A 81 -0.66 0.13 -11.85
N VAL A 82 -0.83 -0.56 -12.97
CA VAL A 82 -1.48 -1.89 -12.97
C VAL A 82 -0.63 -2.92 -12.21
N PRO A 83 0.70 -3.06 -12.47
CA PRO A 83 1.52 -3.95 -11.66
C PRO A 83 1.49 -3.61 -10.15
N TYR A 84 1.46 -2.33 -9.80
CA TYR A 84 1.38 -1.90 -8.42
C TYR A 84 0.06 -2.37 -7.78
N LEU A 85 -1.06 -2.19 -8.46
CA LEU A 85 -2.37 -2.63 -7.97
C LEU A 85 -2.42 -4.15 -7.82
N GLU A 86 -1.88 -4.89 -8.78
CA GLU A 86 -1.83 -6.34 -8.70
C GLU A 86 -1.02 -6.81 -7.49
N ALA A 87 0.14 -6.18 -7.25
CA ALA A 87 0.97 -6.49 -6.09
C ALA A 87 0.25 -6.14 -4.78
N SER A 88 -0.50 -5.03 -4.76
CA SER A 88 -1.31 -4.63 -3.62
C SER A 88 -2.41 -5.65 -3.31
N HIS A 89 -3.10 -6.14 -4.35
CA HIS A 89 -4.15 -7.15 -4.19
C HIS A 89 -3.58 -8.44 -3.61
N LYS A 90 -2.42 -8.88 -4.08
CA LYS A 90 -1.74 -10.06 -3.55
C LYS A 90 -1.38 -9.89 -2.06
N TYR A 91 -0.92 -8.69 -1.70
CA TYR A 91 -0.61 -8.39 -0.30
C TYR A 91 -1.87 -8.49 0.56
N TYR A 92 -2.98 -7.86 0.15
CA TYR A 92 -4.20 -7.87 0.93
C TYR A 92 -4.81 -9.27 1.03
N THR A 93 -4.91 -10.00 -0.07
CA THR A 93 -5.53 -11.33 -0.07
C THR A 93 -4.63 -12.40 0.54
N GLY A 94 -3.31 -12.30 0.36
CA GLY A 94 -2.36 -13.31 0.82
C GLY A 94 -1.86 -13.09 2.24
N GLU A 95 -1.82 -11.87 2.73
CA GLU A 95 -1.23 -11.56 4.05
C GLU A 95 -2.18 -10.79 4.96
N ARG A 96 -2.74 -9.68 4.48
CA ARG A 96 -3.51 -8.79 5.35
C ARG A 96 -4.85 -9.38 5.78
N LEU A 97 -5.63 -9.89 4.83
CA LEU A 97 -6.94 -10.47 5.14
C LEU A 97 -6.81 -11.74 5.99
N PRO A 98 -5.90 -12.69 5.67
CA PRO A 98 -5.70 -13.84 6.56
C PRO A 98 -5.28 -13.46 7.98
N HIS A 99 -4.45 -12.44 8.12
CA HIS A 99 -4.00 -11.97 9.43
C HIS A 99 -5.16 -11.40 10.24
N ILE A 100 -5.99 -10.57 9.61
CA ILE A 100 -7.20 -10.03 10.23
C ILE A 100 -8.16 -11.16 10.61
N GLU A 101 -8.33 -12.14 9.72
CA GLU A 101 -9.18 -13.31 9.96
C GLU A 101 -8.75 -14.07 11.22
N ALA A 102 -7.45 -14.31 11.39
CA ALA A 102 -6.93 -15.00 12.55
C ALA A 102 -7.25 -14.27 13.86
N HIS A 103 -7.06 -12.94 13.87
CA HIS A 103 -7.40 -12.13 15.04
C HIS A 103 -8.91 -12.10 15.30
N LEU A 104 -9.71 -12.00 14.26
CA LEU A 104 -11.17 -11.95 14.39
C LEU A 104 -11.72 -13.28 14.91
N HIS A 105 -11.18 -14.43 14.41
CA HIS A 105 -11.57 -15.73 14.90
C HIS A 105 -11.20 -15.91 16.37
N HIS A 106 -10.05 -15.40 16.79
CA HIS A 106 -9.65 -15.43 18.19
C HIS A 106 -10.65 -14.67 19.07
N ILE A 107 -11.05 -13.46 18.65
CA ILE A 107 -12.04 -12.66 19.37
C ILE A 107 -13.39 -13.39 19.38
N ALA A 108 -13.83 -13.92 18.26
CA ALA A 108 -15.11 -14.61 18.12
C ALA A 108 -15.18 -15.84 19.05
N ASP A 109 -14.07 -16.60 19.15
CA ASP A 109 -14.00 -17.77 20.05
C ASP A 109 -14.05 -17.35 21.51
N ARG A 110 -13.47 -16.22 21.87
CA ARG A 110 -13.53 -15.70 23.24
C ARG A 110 -14.91 -15.18 23.62
N VAL A 111 -15.60 -14.53 22.70
CA VAL A 111 -16.98 -14.07 22.90
C VAL A 111 -17.92 -15.27 22.95
N GLY A 112 -17.73 -16.24 22.05
CA GLY A 112 -18.46 -17.47 21.99
C GLY A 112 -19.92 -17.34 21.57
N GLY A 113 -20.60 -18.46 21.51
CA GLY A 113 -22.02 -18.54 21.25
C GLY A 113 -22.47 -17.89 19.94
N ARG A 114 -23.67 -17.32 19.98
CA ARG A 114 -24.31 -16.72 18.82
C ARG A 114 -23.52 -15.54 18.24
N TYR A 115 -22.98 -14.69 19.11
CA TYR A 115 -22.24 -13.49 18.66
C TYR A 115 -20.94 -13.88 17.96
N GLY A 116 -20.23 -14.87 18.46
CA GLY A 116 -19.04 -15.38 17.80
C GLY A 116 -19.32 -15.93 16.43
N THR A 117 -20.41 -16.70 16.26
CA THR A 117 -20.83 -17.25 14.98
C THR A 117 -21.19 -16.14 13.99
N ILE A 118 -21.92 -15.13 14.42
CA ILE A 118 -22.30 -13.97 13.59
C ILE A 118 -21.06 -13.24 13.11
N LEU A 119 -20.09 -13.02 14.01
CA LEU A 119 -18.86 -12.30 13.66
C LEU A 119 -18.06 -13.06 12.61
N LYS A 120 -17.91 -14.38 12.74
CA LYS A 120 -17.21 -15.21 11.75
C LYS A 120 -17.91 -15.18 10.39
N GLN A 121 -19.24 -15.25 10.38
CA GLN A 121 -20.02 -15.22 9.14
C GLN A 121 -19.90 -13.85 8.44
N PHE A 122 -19.97 -12.78 9.20
CA PHE A 122 -19.78 -11.43 8.67
C PHE A 122 -18.42 -11.30 7.97
N TYR A 123 -17.37 -11.78 8.59
CA TYR A 123 -16.04 -11.68 7.99
C TYR A 123 -15.92 -12.54 6.73
N ALA A 124 -16.48 -13.74 6.73
CA ALA A 124 -16.46 -14.61 5.56
C ALA A 124 -17.16 -13.96 4.36
N ASP A 125 -18.28 -13.30 4.58
CA ASP A 125 -19.02 -12.57 3.54
C ASP A 125 -18.20 -11.35 3.07
N PHE A 126 -17.64 -10.59 3.99
CA PHE A 126 -16.80 -9.44 3.68
C PHE A 126 -15.60 -9.83 2.82
N ARG A 127 -14.90 -10.92 3.19
CA ARG A 127 -13.74 -11.40 2.43
C ARG A 127 -14.11 -11.79 1.01
N ARG A 128 -15.24 -12.47 0.82
CA ARG A 128 -15.71 -12.85 -0.51
C ARG A 128 -15.99 -11.63 -1.38
N GLU A 129 -16.60 -10.60 -0.81
CA GLU A 129 -16.87 -9.36 -1.54
C GLU A 129 -15.58 -8.64 -1.95
N ILE A 130 -14.59 -8.58 -1.08
CA ILE A 130 -13.29 -7.97 -1.38
C ILE A 130 -12.57 -8.74 -2.48
N GLU A 131 -12.52 -10.08 -2.39
CA GLU A 131 -11.88 -10.92 -3.40
C GLU A 131 -12.56 -10.78 -4.76
N ALA A 132 -13.90 -10.73 -4.79
CA ALA A 132 -14.66 -10.52 -6.02
C ALA A 132 -14.37 -9.14 -6.61
N HIS A 133 -14.28 -8.10 -5.78
CA HIS A 133 -13.94 -6.75 -6.21
C HIS A 133 -12.57 -6.73 -6.89
N PHE A 134 -11.56 -7.35 -6.30
CA PHE A 134 -10.23 -7.41 -6.89
C PHE A 134 -10.20 -8.15 -8.23
N GLN A 135 -11.01 -9.18 -8.38
CA GLN A 135 -11.08 -9.92 -9.64
C GLN A 135 -11.70 -9.11 -10.77
N HIS A 136 -12.54 -8.12 -10.46
CA HIS A 136 -13.20 -7.27 -11.47
C HIS A 136 -12.39 -6.01 -11.82
N GLU A 137 -11.31 -5.73 -11.15
CA GLU A 137 -10.39 -4.67 -11.53
C GLU A 137 -9.42 -5.15 -12.63
#